data_d50186859f1535d51cee5ed134d577f0
#
_entry.id   d50186859f1535d51cee5ed134d577f0
#
_cell.length_a   1.000
_cell.length_b   1.000
_cell.length_c   1.000
_cell.angle_alpha   90.00
_cell.angle_beta   90.00
_cell.angle_gamma   90.00
#
_symmetry.space_group_name_H-M   'P 1'
#
loop_
_entity.id
_entity.type
_entity.pdbx_description
1 polymer ?
#
loop_
_entity_poly.entity_id
_entity_poly.type
_entity_poly.pdbx_seq_one_letter_code
_entity_poly.pdbx_strand_id
1 'polypeptide(L)'
;MVPHARNPAMTTRVPSDYRGNDRLLFGIILGVLAFWLFAQTTLNIAPAMDATLNVGTSIINIAVSITALFSGIFIVVIGGLADRLGRVKMLMWGFAFSIAGSLLVGGAPAGPLAVPVLMAGRICQGLSGAFIMPASLALIKTYWEGSGRQRAVSLWSMGSWGGSGFAALFGGLMAENVGWRWIFFASAGVSLVGMLMVHGTPESKAAGQDSYSFDTKGVLSFMVTMVALQVLTTQGSQIGWTSPITVGLGAIVVVAGFMFFRIESTVRSPFVNFGLFRNSTYTGATISNLLLNGVAGMLLVSMMLVQIGGGLSAQQAGILTLGYAIAIVAFIRVGEKLLQKFGARKPMIWGSLIVGLSVLLLMPTNVLIDQYKVLAVVSYTLFGLGLAFYATPSTDAALSNLPDDQAGSGSGIYKMASSLGASFGVAISAAIFTALSGPDNSVQWLSGVLTFAGRQDNLAIRQAAVMALAFNLLMVAAAVISIMLTVPKGRRQEEERQ
;
A
#
# COMPACT_ATOMS: atom_id res chain seq x y z
N MET A 1 49.72 -14.79 7.76
CA MET A 1 48.99 -13.48 7.88
C MET A 1 48.78 -12.94 6.48
N VAL A 2 47.58 -13.15 5.91
CA VAL A 2 47.23 -12.58 4.60
C VAL A 2 46.39 -11.33 4.94
N PRO A 3 46.69 -10.12 4.43
CA PRO A 3 45.91 -8.96 4.71
C PRO A 3 44.56 -9.07 3.99
N HIS A 4 43.46 -9.01 4.74
CA HIS A 4 42.13 -8.82 4.21
C HIS A 4 42.09 -7.51 3.42
N ALA A 5 42.02 -7.61 2.10
CA ALA A 5 41.71 -6.50 1.24
C ALA A 5 40.33 -5.96 1.63
N ARG A 6 40.28 -4.76 2.20
CA ARG A 6 39.06 -3.98 2.37
C ARG A 6 38.48 -3.74 0.98
N ASN A 7 37.33 -4.33 0.71
CA ASN A 7 36.53 -3.98 -0.45
C ASN A 7 36.25 -2.46 -0.40
N PRO A 8 36.61 -1.69 -1.43
CA PRO A 8 36.25 -0.29 -1.46
C PRO A 8 34.71 -0.21 -1.49
N ALA A 9 34.13 0.44 -0.46
CA ALA A 9 32.72 0.72 -0.40
C ALA A 9 32.30 1.40 -1.73
N MET A 10 31.38 0.79 -2.47
CA MET A 10 30.78 1.37 -3.67
C MET A 10 30.04 2.64 -3.25
N THR A 11 30.64 3.80 -3.51
CA THR A 11 30.05 5.09 -3.16
C THR A 11 28.99 5.46 -4.19
N THR A 12 27.80 5.83 -3.74
CA THR A 12 26.80 6.51 -4.56
C THR A 12 27.40 7.79 -5.15
N ARG A 13 27.24 8.04 -6.46
CA ARG A 13 27.61 9.33 -7.07
C ARG A 13 26.59 10.40 -6.68
N VAL A 14 26.65 10.85 -5.45
CA VAL A 14 26.01 12.09 -4.99
C VAL A 14 27.10 13.16 -4.96
N PRO A 15 26.85 14.40 -5.39
CA PRO A 15 27.74 15.50 -5.04
C PRO A 15 27.92 15.48 -3.53
N SER A 16 29.15 15.42 -3.05
CA SER A 16 29.54 15.13 -1.66
C SER A 16 28.90 16.04 -0.59
N ASP A 17 28.22 17.13 -1.01
CA ASP A 17 27.68 18.16 -0.14
C ASP A 17 26.15 18.37 -0.25
N TYR A 18 25.42 17.67 -1.15
CA TYR A 18 23.98 17.89 -1.27
C TYR A 18 23.21 17.17 -0.17
N ARG A 19 22.50 17.95 0.64
CA ARG A 19 21.51 17.45 1.61
C ARG A 19 20.10 17.79 1.14
N GLY A 20 19.16 16.89 1.39
CA GLY A 20 17.76 17.12 1.06
C GLY A 20 17.21 18.37 1.74
N ASN A 21 16.40 19.11 1.01
CA ASN A 21 15.75 20.33 1.48
C ASN A 21 14.23 20.19 1.47
N ASP A 22 13.54 21.12 2.12
CA ASP A 22 12.08 21.08 2.23
C ASP A 22 11.39 21.22 0.86
N ARG A 23 11.98 21.93 -0.11
CA ARG A 23 11.45 22.04 -1.48
C ARG A 23 11.35 20.66 -2.13
N LEU A 24 12.43 19.87 -2.12
CA LEU A 24 12.44 18.51 -2.64
C LEU A 24 11.44 17.62 -1.88
N LEU A 25 11.42 17.74 -0.56
CA LEU A 25 10.53 16.95 0.29
C LEU A 25 9.06 17.21 -0.02
N PHE A 26 8.65 18.47 -0.13
CA PHE A 26 7.27 18.83 -0.52
C PHE A 26 6.95 18.39 -1.94
N GLY A 27 7.88 18.49 -2.90
CA GLY A 27 7.71 17.94 -4.23
C GLY A 27 7.44 16.43 -4.20
N ILE A 28 8.20 15.68 -3.43
CA ILE A 28 7.98 14.24 -3.20
C ILE A 28 6.58 13.97 -2.62
N ILE A 29 6.17 14.72 -1.59
CA ILE A 29 4.85 14.55 -0.95
C ILE A 29 3.71 14.81 -1.93
N LEU A 30 3.82 15.83 -2.79
CA LEU A 30 2.81 16.11 -3.81
C LEU A 30 2.69 14.95 -4.81
N GLY A 31 3.80 14.32 -5.20
CA GLY A 31 3.76 13.11 -6.04
C GLY A 31 3.06 11.93 -5.35
N VAL A 32 3.34 11.71 -4.08
CA VAL A 32 2.70 10.66 -3.27
C VAL A 32 1.19 10.92 -3.13
N LEU A 33 0.80 12.18 -2.88
CA LEU A 33 -0.62 12.59 -2.83
C LEU A 33 -1.32 12.44 -4.18
N ALA A 34 -0.65 12.76 -5.29
CA ALA A 34 -1.22 12.60 -6.64
C ALA A 34 -1.67 11.15 -6.89
N PHE A 35 -0.93 10.17 -6.39
CA PHE A 35 -1.30 8.77 -6.50
C PHE A 35 -2.37 8.37 -5.46
N TRP A 36 -2.11 8.58 -4.17
CA TRP A 36 -2.94 8.02 -3.10
C TRP A 36 -4.26 8.77 -2.89
N LEU A 37 -4.27 10.07 -3.01
CA LEU A 37 -5.50 10.86 -2.85
C LEU A 37 -6.32 10.90 -4.15
N PHE A 38 -5.68 11.23 -5.27
CA PHE A 38 -6.41 11.49 -6.52
C PHE A 38 -6.65 10.22 -7.35
N ALA A 39 -5.60 9.42 -7.63
CA ALA A 39 -5.77 8.25 -8.48
C ALA A 39 -6.63 7.15 -7.82
N GLN A 40 -6.55 7.01 -6.49
CA GLN A 40 -7.34 6.02 -5.76
C GLN A 40 -8.80 6.42 -5.53
N THR A 41 -9.15 7.68 -5.75
CA THR A 41 -10.53 8.18 -5.63
C THR A 41 -11.49 7.51 -6.62
N THR A 42 -11.00 7.00 -7.76
CA THR A 42 -11.82 6.44 -8.85
C THR A 42 -12.81 5.38 -8.39
N LEU A 43 -12.45 4.55 -7.41
CA LEU A 43 -13.34 3.53 -6.87
C LEU A 43 -14.61 4.14 -6.25
N ASN A 44 -14.47 5.27 -5.58
CA ASN A 44 -15.56 5.91 -4.83
C ASN A 44 -16.46 6.76 -5.72
N ILE A 45 -15.98 7.17 -6.91
CA ILE A 45 -16.71 8.01 -7.86
C ILE A 45 -17.17 7.23 -9.09
N ALA A 46 -17.04 5.90 -9.09
CA ALA A 46 -17.39 5.03 -10.22
C ALA A 46 -18.83 5.27 -10.73
N PRO A 47 -19.87 5.43 -9.88
CA PRO A 47 -21.21 5.75 -10.37
C PRO A 47 -21.31 7.10 -11.10
N ALA A 48 -20.62 8.14 -10.61
CA ALA A 48 -20.60 9.46 -11.26
C ALA A 48 -19.86 9.43 -12.60
N MET A 49 -18.81 8.61 -12.71
CA MET A 49 -18.11 8.38 -13.97
C MET A 49 -19.01 7.65 -14.97
N ASP A 50 -19.70 6.60 -14.53
CA ASP A 50 -20.58 5.82 -15.39
C ASP A 50 -21.75 6.65 -15.92
N ALA A 51 -22.36 7.47 -15.08
CA ALA A 51 -23.44 8.37 -15.51
C ALA A 51 -23.06 9.35 -16.65
N THR A 52 -21.76 9.67 -16.77
CA THR A 52 -21.27 10.60 -17.80
C THR A 52 -20.60 9.93 -18.99
N LEU A 53 -19.91 8.79 -18.78
CA LEU A 53 -19.18 8.08 -19.82
C LEU A 53 -20.04 7.00 -20.48
N ASN A 54 -21.07 6.51 -19.78
CA ASN A 54 -21.97 5.43 -20.22
C ASN A 54 -21.23 4.16 -20.67
N VAL A 55 -20.25 3.74 -19.86
CA VAL A 55 -19.39 2.57 -20.17
C VAL A 55 -19.71 1.34 -19.32
N GLY A 56 -20.55 1.51 -18.31
CA GLY A 56 -20.89 0.47 -17.33
C GLY A 56 -19.90 0.43 -16.15
N THR A 57 -20.44 0.28 -14.97
CA THR A 57 -19.66 0.24 -13.71
C THR A 57 -18.60 -0.87 -13.70
N SER A 58 -18.86 -2.00 -14.41
CA SER A 58 -17.90 -3.09 -14.55
C SER A 58 -16.60 -2.65 -15.25
N ILE A 59 -16.70 -1.85 -16.29
CA ILE A 59 -15.53 -1.29 -17.02
C ILE A 59 -14.75 -0.35 -16.12
N ILE A 60 -15.42 0.47 -15.30
CA ILE A 60 -14.75 1.38 -14.38
C ILE A 60 -14.01 0.59 -13.29
N ASN A 61 -14.60 -0.48 -12.77
CA ASN A 61 -13.94 -1.37 -11.81
C ASN A 61 -12.69 -2.05 -12.40
N ILE A 62 -12.74 -2.45 -13.67
CA ILE A 62 -11.57 -2.93 -14.40
C ILE A 62 -10.51 -1.83 -14.49
N ALA A 63 -10.90 -0.59 -14.80
CA ALA A 63 -9.98 0.55 -14.86
C ALA A 63 -9.30 0.83 -13.50
N VAL A 64 -10.01 0.69 -12.37
CA VAL A 64 -9.43 0.74 -11.03
C VAL A 64 -8.40 -0.37 -10.83
N SER A 65 -8.76 -1.60 -11.18
CA SER A 65 -7.90 -2.78 -11.04
C SER A 65 -6.63 -2.68 -11.88
N ILE A 66 -6.71 -2.14 -13.11
CA ILE A 66 -5.56 -1.91 -14.00
C ILE A 66 -4.54 -0.97 -13.35
N THR A 67 -4.98 0.10 -12.67
CA THR A 67 -4.06 1.00 -11.99
C THR A 67 -3.27 0.29 -10.89
N ALA A 68 -3.94 -0.51 -10.06
CA ALA A 68 -3.29 -1.29 -9.01
C ALA A 68 -2.34 -2.35 -9.60
N LEU A 69 -2.76 -3.00 -10.69
CA LEU A 69 -1.96 -3.99 -11.41
C LEU A 69 -0.65 -3.40 -11.93
N PHE A 70 -0.72 -2.30 -12.69
CA PHE A 70 0.48 -1.67 -13.26
C PHE A 70 1.38 -1.08 -12.16
N SER A 71 0.82 -0.49 -11.12
CA SER A 71 1.60 -0.06 -9.96
C SER A 71 2.31 -1.24 -9.29
N GLY A 72 1.61 -2.32 -8.99
CA GLY A 72 2.16 -3.47 -8.29
C GLY A 72 3.24 -4.23 -9.06
N ILE A 73 3.05 -4.41 -10.38
CA ILE A 73 4.02 -5.10 -11.24
C ILE A 73 5.30 -4.29 -11.39
N PHE A 74 5.16 -3.01 -11.71
CA PHE A 74 6.32 -2.19 -12.10
C PHE A 74 7.06 -1.57 -10.92
N ILE A 75 6.49 -1.56 -9.70
CA ILE A 75 7.10 -0.87 -8.55
C ILE A 75 8.51 -1.40 -8.21
N VAL A 76 8.73 -2.71 -8.28
CA VAL A 76 10.05 -3.31 -8.01
C VAL A 76 10.99 -3.13 -9.20
N VAL A 77 10.47 -3.31 -10.43
CA VAL A 77 11.24 -3.11 -11.68
C VAL A 77 11.79 -1.68 -11.74
N ILE A 78 10.91 -0.70 -11.51
CA ILE A 78 11.28 0.71 -11.55
C ILE A 78 12.17 1.08 -10.36
N GLY A 79 11.99 0.45 -9.19
CA GLY A 79 12.90 0.60 -8.06
C GLY A 79 14.34 0.22 -8.43
N GLY A 80 14.53 -0.91 -9.09
CA GLY A 80 15.83 -1.33 -9.62
C GLY A 80 16.37 -0.43 -10.73
N LEU A 81 15.48 0.06 -11.62
CA LEU A 81 15.87 1.03 -12.65
C LEU A 81 16.25 2.39 -12.04
N ALA A 82 15.60 2.81 -10.94
CA ALA A 82 15.93 4.06 -10.26
C ALA A 82 17.35 4.04 -9.70
N ASP A 83 17.80 2.92 -9.14
CA ASP A 83 19.18 2.78 -8.67
C ASP A 83 20.20 2.89 -9.81
N ARG A 84 19.85 2.45 -11.01
CA ARG A 84 20.75 2.41 -12.19
C ARG A 84 20.72 3.68 -13.03
N LEU A 85 19.52 4.11 -13.42
CA LEU A 85 19.33 5.20 -14.38
C LEU A 85 19.25 6.57 -13.71
N GLY A 86 18.96 6.58 -12.40
CA GLY A 86 18.84 7.78 -11.60
C GLY A 86 17.49 7.90 -10.91
N ARG A 87 17.53 8.20 -9.63
CA ARG A 87 16.32 8.26 -8.76
C ARG A 87 15.48 9.51 -9.03
N VAL A 88 16.14 10.66 -9.25
CA VAL A 88 15.45 11.90 -9.62
C VAL A 88 14.82 11.76 -11.01
N LYS A 89 15.53 11.17 -11.97
CA LYS A 89 15.03 10.93 -13.33
C LYS A 89 13.77 10.03 -13.29
N MET A 90 13.78 8.95 -12.52
CA MET A 90 12.61 8.08 -12.39
C MET A 90 11.44 8.80 -11.70
N LEU A 91 11.69 9.59 -10.67
CA LEU A 91 10.67 10.41 -10.03
C LEU A 91 10.03 11.41 -11.02
N MET A 92 10.85 12.05 -11.87
CA MET A 92 10.35 12.98 -12.92
C MET A 92 9.47 12.26 -13.96
N TRP A 93 9.85 11.05 -14.40
CA TRP A 93 8.98 10.22 -15.23
C TRP A 93 7.68 9.85 -14.53
N GLY A 94 7.72 9.58 -13.22
CA GLY A 94 6.53 9.35 -12.42
C GLY A 94 5.56 10.52 -12.44
N PHE A 95 6.05 11.75 -12.32
CA PHE A 95 5.21 12.95 -12.47
C PHE A 95 4.67 13.11 -13.90
N ALA A 96 5.48 12.84 -14.92
CA ALA A 96 5.02 12.91 -16.31
C ALA A 96 3.87 11.92 -16.58
N PHE A 97 3.99 10.67 -16.10
CA PHE A 97 2.90 9.69 -16.17
C PHE A 97 1.67 10.09 -15.35
N SER A 98 1.85 10.72 -14.18
CA SER A 98 0.75 11.23 -13.37
C SER A 98 -0.03 12.32 -14.08
N ILE A 99 0.67 13.28 -14.69
CA ILE A 99 0.07 14.37 -15.47
C ILE A 99 -0.67 13.80 -16.68
N ALA A 100 0.00 13.00 -17.49
CA ALA A 100 -0.59 12.39 -18.70
C ALA A 100 -1.80 11.53 -18.35
N GLY A 101 -1.69 10.64 -17.36
CA GLY A 101 -2.78 9.78 -16.93
C GLY A 101 -3.97 10.55 -16.37
N SER A 102 -3.71 11.58 -15.57
CA SER A 102 -4.77 12.44 -15.02
C SER A 102 -5.47 13.25 -16.11
N LEU A 103 -4.74 13.81 -17.09
CA LEU A 103 -5.36 14.52 -18.21
C LEU A 103 -6.18 13.58 -19.10
N LEU A 104 -5.72 12.35 -19.35
CA LEU A 104 -6.47 11.35 -20.10
C LEU A 104 -7.77 10.95 -19.39
N VAL A 105 -7.72 10.66 -18.09
CA VAL A 105 -8.92 10.28 -17.34
C VAL A 105 -9.90 11.46 -17.23
N GLY A 106 -9.41 12.65 -16.85
CA GLY A 106 -10.25 13.84 -16.72
C GLY A 106 -10.85 14.30 -18.06
N GLY A 107 -10.10 14.15 -19.15
CA GLY A 107 -10.51 14.48 -20.52
C GLY A 107 -11.20 13.34 -21.29
N ALA A 108 -11.46 12.20 -20.65
CA ALA A 108 -12.07 11.04 -21.33
C ALA A 108 -13.43 11.43 -21.97
N PRO A 109 -13.60 11.28 -23.30
CA PRO A 109 -14.85 11.60 -23.99
C PRO A 109 -15.91 10.52 -23.73
N ALA A 110 -17.18 10.86 -23.88
CA ALA A 110 -18.23 9.85 -23.98
C ALA A 110 -18.17 9.15 -25.37
N GLY A 111 -18.72 7.93 -25.47
CA GLY A 111 -18.81 7.19 -26.72
C GLY A 111 -17.63 6.21 -26.96
N PRO A 112 -17.34 5.84 -28.22
CA PRO A 112 -16.42 4.73 -28.53
C PRO A 112 -15.00 4.89 -28.01
N LEU A 113 -14.53 6.13 -27.82
CA LEU A 113 -13.21 6.43 -27.28
C LEU A 113 -13.14 6.46 -25.74
N ALA A 114 -14.28 6.41 -25.05
CA ALA A 114 -14.33 6.45 -23.58
C ALA A 114 -13.45 5.37 -22.95
N VAL A 115 -13.66 4.11 -23.34
CA VAL A 115 -12.96 2.96 -22.78
C VAL A 115 -11.46 3.01 -23.06
N PRO A 116 -10.99 3.13 -24.31
CA PRO A 116 -9.54 3.14 -24.58
C PRO A 116 -8.82 4.32 -23.91
N VAL A 117 -9.41 5.52 -23.88
CA VAL A 117 -8.80 6.68 -23.23
C VAL A 117 -8.76 6.51 -21.71
N LEU A 118 -9.86 6.02 -21.11
CA LEU A 118 -9.92 5.72 -19.68
C LEU A 118 -8.85 4.68 -19.28
N MET A 119 -8.75 3.57 -20.02
CA MET A 119 -7.78 2.51 -19.75
C MET A 119 -6.34 3.02 -19.88
N ALA A 120 -6.02 3.74 -20.96
CA ALA A 120 -4.70 4.35 -21.14
C ALA A 120 -4.34 5.30 -19.99
N GLY A 121 -5.28 6.16 -19.59
CA GLY A 121 -5.09 7.06 -18.44
C GLY A 121 -4.85 6.31 -17.14
N ARG A 122 -5.60 5.24 -16.88
CA ARG A 122 -5.44 4.41 -15.67
C ARG A 122 -4.14 3.61 -15.65
N ILE A 123 -3.66 3.14 -16.81
CA ILE A 123 -2.33 2.53 -16.97
C ILE A 123 -1.25 3.57 -16.61
N CYS A 124 -1.32 4.78 -17.17
CA CYS A 124 -0.38 5.86 -16.86
C CYS A 124 -0.37 6.20 -15.37
N GLN A 125 -1.54 6.27 -14.72
CA GLN A 125 -1.63 6.50 -13.27
C GLN A 125 -1.01 5.36 -12.45
N GLY A 126 -1.18 4.10 -12.88
CA GLY A 126 -0.52 2.94 -12.26
C GLY A 126 1.00 3.02 -12.38
N LEU A 127 1.49 3.32 -13.58
CA LEU A 127 2.93 3.55 -13.81
C LEU A 127 3.45 4.71 -12.96
N SER A 128 2.71 5.81 -12.84
CA SER A 128 3.14 6.94 -12.01
C SER A 128 3.42 6.51 -10.57
N GLY A 129 2.54 5.68 -9.98
CA GLY A 129 2.76 5.12 -8.65
C GLY A 129 4.00 4.24 -8.58
N ALA A 130 4.21 3.38 -9.58
CA ALA A 130 5.39 2.52 -9.68
C ALA A 130 6.70 3.32 -9.77
N PHE A 131 6.70 4.48 -10.43
CA PHE A 131 7.86 5.35 -10.54
C PHE A 131 8.07 6.20 -9.29
N ILE A 132 7.00 6.81 -8.76
CA ILE A 132 7.10 7.76 -7.63
C ILE A 132 7.46 7.06 -6.32
N MET A 133 6.81 5.93 -6.01
CA MET A 133 6.94 5.31 -4.69
C MET A 133 8.36 4.88 -4.35
N PRO A 134 9.03 4.00 -5.14
CA PRO A 134 10.38 3.56 -4.79
C PRO A 134 11.42 4.66 -4.97
N ALA A 135 11.32 5.48 -6.02
CA ALA A 135 12.27 6.55 -6.28
C ALA A 135 12.25 7.60 -5.16
N SER A 136 11.07 7.99 -4.66
CA SER A 136 10.92 8.94 -3.56
C SER A 136 11.52 8.42 -2.25
N LEU A 137 11.26 7.17 -1.89
CA LEU A 137 11.85 6.56 -0.68
C LEU A 137 13.37 6.40 -0.80
N ALA A 138 13.87 6.03 -1.99
CA ALA A 138 15.30 5.95 -2.26
C ALA A 138 15.99 7.33 -2.15
N LEU A 139 15.35 8.41 -2.65
CA LEU A 139 15.86 9.78 -2.47
C LEU A 139 15.85 10.20 -1.00
N ILE A 140 14.79 9.87 -0.25
CA ILE A 140 14.74 10.12 1.20
C ILE A 140 15.86 9.38 1.91
N LYS A 141 16.11 8.12 1.57
CA LYS A 141 17.24 7.34 2.12
C LYS A 141 18.58 7.98 1.83
N THR A 142 18.75 8.53 0.62
CA THR A 142 20.05 9.06 0.14
C THR A 142 20.35 10.48 0.64
N TYR A 143 19.34 11.35 0.68
CA TYR A 143 19.55 12.79 0.94
C TYR A 143 19.28 13.23 2.36
N TRP A 144 18.68 12.38 3.21
CA TRP A 144 18.42 12.68 4.62
C TRP A 144 19.00 11.59 5.52
N GLU A 145 19.55 12.00 6.64
CA GLU A 145 20.11 11.13 7.66
C GLU A 145 19.45 11.36 9.03
N GLY A 146 19.59 10.41 9.94
CA GLY A 146 19.16 10.49 11.32
C GLY A 146 17.72 10.99 11.50
N SER A 147 17.53 11.99 12.35
CA SER A 147 16.22 12.57 12.63
C SER A 147 15.61 13.30 11.43
N GLY A 148 16.43 13.84 10.53
CA GLY A 148 15.97 14.45 9.28
C GLY A 148 15.31 13.44 8.37
N ARG A 149 15.86 12.23 8.23
CA ARG A 149 15.25 11.13 7.48
C ARG A 149 13.94 10.68 8.12
N GLN A 150 13.90 10.55 9.44
CA GLN A 150 12.68 10.17 10.16
C GLN A 150 11.55 11.18 9.94
N ARG A 151 11.87 12.49 9.95
CA ARG A 151 10.93 13.56 9.57
C ARG A 151 10.45 13.42 8.13
N ALA A 152 11.35 13.19 7.18
CA ALA A 152 11.01 13.04 5.77
C ALA A 152 10.12 11.81 5.53
N VAL A 153 10.42 10.66 6.15
CA VAL A 153 9.60 9.44 6.11
C VAL A 153 8.23 9.67 6.74
N SER A 154 8.15 10.41 7.85
CA SER A 154 6.88 10.75 8.52
C SER A 154 5.96 11.56 7.61
N LEU A 155 6.49 12.60 6.97
CA LEU A 155 5.74 13.44 6.03
C LEU A 155 5.36 12.67 4.76
N TRP A 156 6.25 11.83 4.24
CA TRP A 156 5.96 10.91 3.14
C TRP A 156 4.82 9.93 3.50
N SER A 157 4.87 9.34 4.70
CA SER A 157 3.85 8.44 5.19
C SER A 157 2.51 9.14 5.40
N MET A 158 2.52 10.41 5.83
CA MET A 158 1.31 11.23 5.92
C MET A 158 0.67 11.43 4.55
N GLY A 159 1.46 11.70 3.50
CA GLY A 159 0.98 11.79 2.12
C GLY A 159 0.38 10.47 1.61
N SER A 160 1.02 9.34 1.93
CA SER A 160 0.58 8.01 1.49
C SER A 160 -0.69 7.54 2.23
N TRP A 161 -0.61 7.38 3.54
CA TRP A 161 -1.72 6.85 4.34
C TRP A 161 -2.86 7.88 4.53
N GLY A 162 -2.51 9.14 4.76
CA GLY A 162 -3.50 10.22 4.83
C GLY A 162 -4.20 10.43 3.50
N GLY A 163 -3.45 10.44 2.39
CA GLY A 163 -4.02 10.55 1.05
C GLY A 163 -5.05 9.46 0.78
N SER A 164 -4.71 8.19 1.05
CA SER A 164 -5.64 7.07 0.87
C SER A 164 -6.86 7.15 1.82
N GLY A 165 -6.64 7.58 3.07
CA GLY A 165 -7.72 7.72 4.05
C GLY A 165 -8.75 8.79 3.67
N PHE A 166 -8.31 9.90 3.07
CA PHE A 166 -9.21 10.97 2.63
C PHE A 166 -9.78 10.78 1.21
N ALA A 167 -9.30 9.79 0.44
CA ALA A 167 -9.66 9.62 -0.97
C ALA A 167 -11.18 9.48 -1.18
N ALA A 168 -11.87 8.73 -0.33
CA ALA A 168 -13.32 8.53 -0.43
C ALA A 168 -14.10 9.83 -0.18
N LEU A 169 -13.80 10.53 0.92
CA LEU A 169 -14.45 11.78 1.27
C LEU A 169 -14.18 12.87 0.23
N PHE A 170 -12.91 13.05 -0.14
CA PHE A 170 -12.49 14.02 -1.15
C PHE A 170 -13.19 13.75 -2.49
N GLY A 171 -13.20 12.47 -2.91
CA GLY A 171 -13.83 12.06 -4.16
C GLY A 171 -15.32 12.33 -4.18
N GLY A 172 -16.05 11.98 -3.13
CA GLY A 172 -17.46 12.23 -3.01
C GLY A 172 -17.80 13.74 -3.06
N LEU A 173 -17.12 14.54 -2.22
CA LEU A 173 -17.33 15.99 -2.18
C LEU A 173 -17.02 16.68 -3.52
N MET A 174 -15.93 16.28 -4.17
CA MET A 174 -15.56 16.85 -5.48
C MET A 174 -16.54 16.43 -6.57
N ALA A 175 -16.95 15.15 -6.60
CA ALA A 175 -17.86 14.63 -7.61
C ALA A 175 -19.24 15.30 -7.53
N GLU A 176 -19.75 15.56 -6.32
CA GLU A 176 -21.06 16.18 -6.09
C GLU A 176 -21.07 17.69 -6.37
N ASN A 177 -20.00 18.42 -5.95
CA ASN A 177 -20.03 19.89 -5.96
C ASN A 177 -19.37 20.51 -7.20
N VAL A 178 -18.36 19.86 -7.78
CA VAL A 178 -17.52 20.44 -8.85
C VAL A 178 -17.52 19.54 -10.09
N GLY A 179 -17.76 18.26 -9.90
CA GLY A 179 -17.70 17.23 -10.93
C GLY A 179 -16.42 16.41 -10.86
N TRP A 180 -16.55 15.09 -11.11
CA TRP A 180 -15.48 14.12 -10.95
C TRP A 180 -14.23 14.38 -11.83
N ARG A 181 -14.40 15.01 -12.99
CA ARG A 181 -13.30 15.33 -13.93
C ARG A 181 -12.28 16.27 -13.30
N TRP A 182 -12.72 17.21 -12.48
CA TRP A 182 -11.87 18.18 -11.81
C TRP A 182 -10.92 17.55 -10.79
N ILE A 183 -11.24 16.38 -10.24
CA ILE A 183 -10.33 15.60 -9.42
C ILE A 183 -9.03 15.31 -10.19
N PHE A 184 -9.18 14.89 -11.44
CA PHE A 184 -8.03 14.53 -12.26
C PHE A 184 -7.29 15.76 -12.81
N PHE A 185 -7.98 16.82 -13.16
CA PHE A 185 -7.32 18.09 -13.54
C PHE A 185 -6.56 18.71 -12.35
N ALA A 186 -7.11 18.67 -11.15
CA ALA A 186 -6.40 19.07 -9.94
C ALA A 186 -5.17 18.17 -9.68
N SER A 187 -5.30 16.86 -9.89
CA SER A 187 -4.18 15.91 -9.80
C SER A 187 -3.04 16.26 -10.76
N ALA A 188 -3.38 16.59 -12.02
CA ALA A 188 -2.39 17.03 -13.00
C ALA A 188 -1.68 18.31 -12.55
N GLY A 189 -2.42 19.29 -12.01
CA GLY A 189 -1.85 20.52 -11.45
C GLY A 189 -0.93 20.26 -10.25
N VAL A 190 -1.36 19.43 -9.30
CA VAL A 190 -0.54 19.03 -8.14
C VAL A 190 0.74 18.31 -8.58
N SER A 191 0.61 17.41 -9.56
CA SER A 191 1.77 16.70 -10.12
C SER A 191 2.75 17.63 -10.84
N LEU A 192 2.24 18.62 -11.56
CA LEU A 192 3.07 19.63 -12.21
C LEU A 192 3.84 20.47 -11.19
N VAL A 193 3.17 20.93 -10.13
CA VAL A 193 3.84 21.67 -9.05
C VAL A 193 4.91 20.80 -8.38
N GLY A 194 4.60 19.53 -8.07
CA GLY A 194 5.56 18.58 -7.52
C GLY A 194 6.76 18.38 -8.44
N MET A 195 6.53 18.22 -9.74
CA MET A 195 7.58 18.10 -10.76
C MET A 195 8.50 19.34 -10.80
N LEU A 196 7.92 20.54 -10.77
CA LEU A 196 8.68 21.80 -10.72
C LEU A 196 9.49 21.95 -9.42
N MET A 197 8.98 21.48 -8.30
CA MET A 197 9.71 21.51 -7.02
C MET A 197 10.89 20.55 -7.01
N VAL A 198 10.76 19.38 -7.65
CA VAL A 198 11.84 18.37 -7.77
C VAL A 198 12.86 18.77 -8.83
N HIS A 199 12.45 19.55 -9.83
CA HIS A 199 13.35 19.98 -10.92
C HIS A 199 14.59 20.73 -10.39
N GLY A 200 15.75 20.39 -10.94
CA GLY A 200 17.04 20.95 -10.51
C GLY A 200 17.66 20.23 -9.29
N THR A 201 17.01 19.20 -8.74
CA THR A 201 17.65 18.36 -7.72
C THR A 201 18.79 17.57 -8.36
N PRO A 202 20.00 17.52 -7.75
CA PRO A 202 21.10 16.70 -8.22
C PRO A 202 20.69 15.24 -8.37
N GLU A 203 21.20 14.56 -9.40
CA GLU A 203 20.88 13.15 -9.64
C GLU A 203 21.60 12.24 -8.64
N SER A 204 20.91 11.17 -8.23
CA SER A 204 21.45 10.12 -7.38
C SER A 204 21.27 8.77 -8.05
N LYS A 205 22.35 8.03 -8.21
CA LYS A 205 22.37 6.66 -8.72
C LYS A 205 23.41 5.83 -8.03
N ALA A 206 23.25 4.50 -8.03
CA ALA A 206 24.27 3.59 -7.52
C ALA A 206 25.56 3.66 -8.37
N ALA A 207 26.73 3.64 -7.72
CA ALA A 207 28.02 3.68 -8.42
C ALA A 207 28.37 2.30 -9.01
N GLY A 208 29.04 2.26 -10.16
CA GLY A 208 29.69 1.04 -10.70
C GLY A 208 28.78 0.08 -11.48
N GLN A 209 27.58 0.48 -11.89
CA GLN A 209 26.65 -0.40 -12.61
C GLN A 209 26.66 -0.26 -14.15
N ASP A 210 27.66 0.38 -14.72
CA ASP A 210 27.73 0.63 -16.17
C ASP A 210 27.95 -0.64 -17.03
N SER A 211 28.30 -1.81 -16.42
CA SER A 211 28.54 -3.08 -17.12
C SER A 211 27.51 -4.18 -16.84
N TYR A 212 26.32 -3.81 -16.39
CA TYR A 212 25.32 -4.75 -15.92
C TYR A 212 24.36 -5.18 -17.04
N SER A 213 24.21 -6.50 -17.27
CA SER A 213 23.16 -7.02 -18.13
C SER A 213 21.80 -6.95 -17.43
N PHE A 214 20.80 -6.37 -18.10
CA PHE A 214 19.42 -6.33 -17.59
C PHE A 214 18.84 -7.75 -17.55
N ASP A 215 18.36 -8.20 -16.38
CA ASP A 215 17.74 -9.51 -16.24
C ASP A 215 16.31 -9.53 -16.81
N THR A 216 16.23 -9.59 -18.14
CA THR A 216 14.94 -9.65 -18.84
C THR A 216 14.13 -10.89 -18.45
N LYS A 217 14.78 -12.04 -18.19
CA LYS A 217 14.09 -13.30 -17.86
C LYS A 217 13.49 -13.23 -16.45
N GLY A 218 14.25 -12.75 -15.49
CA GLY A 218 13.75 -12.52 -14.13
C GLY A 218 12.60 -11.54 -14.10
N VAL A 219 12.72 -10.40 -14.79
CA VAL A 219 11.64 -9.40 -14.90
C VAL A 219 10.39 -9.98 -15.55
N LEU A 220 10.51 -10.71 -16.66
CA LEU A 220 9.35 -11.32 -17.34
C LEU A 220 8.65 -12.36 -16.47
N SER A 221 9.41 -13.27 -15.83
CA SER A 221 8.82 -14.27 -14.93
C SER A 221 8.15 -13.63 -13.72
N PHE A 222 8.75 -12.58 -13.16
CA PHE A 222 8.14 -11.75 -12.12
C PHE A 222 6.84 -11.11 -12.56
N MET A 223 6.83 -10.45 -13.74
CA MET A 223 5.64 -9.82 -14.30
C MET A 223 4.50 -10.82 -14.49
N VAL A 224 4.78 -11.99 -15.08
CA VAL A 224 3.78 -13.06 -15.27
C VAL A 224 3.23 -13.52 -13.92
N THR A 225 4.10 -13.72 -12.93
CA THR A 225 3.68 -14.10 -11.56
C THR A 225 2.78 -13.05 -10.95
N MET A 226 3.16 -11.77 -11.02
CA MET A 226 2.40 -10.66 -10.43
C MET A 226 1.06 -10.41 -11.14
N VAL A 227 1.02 -10.49 -12.47
CA VAL A 227 -0.23 -10.38 -13.23
C VAL A 227 -1.20 -11.49 -12.83
N ALA A 228 -0.73 -12.74 -12.88
CA ALA A 228 -1.57 -13.89 -12.53
C ALA A 228 -2.05 -13.80 -11.07
N LEU A 229 -1.19 -13.41 -10.15
CA LEU A 229 -1.49 -13.25 -8.74
C LEU A 229 -2.52 -12.11 -8.50
N GLN A 230 -2.35 -10.98 -9.16
CA GLN A 230 -3.27 -9.84 -9.04
C GLN A 230 -4.65 -10.17 -9.62
N VAL A 231 -4.70 -10.82 -10.79
CA VAL A 231 -5.99 -11.26 -11.37
C VAL A 231 -6.65 -12.30 -10.48
N LEU A 232 -5.89 -13.27 -9.96
CA LEU A 232 -6.38 -14.28 -9.03
C LEU A 232 -7.01 -13.64 -7.78
N THR A 233 -6.34 -12.68 -7.17
CA THR A 233 -6.81 -12.04 -5.93
C THR A 233 -7.97 -11.09 -6.14
N THR A 234 -8.01 -10.35 -7.26
CA THR A 234 -9.07 -9.36 -7.50
C THR A 234 -10.29 -9.93 -8.19
N GLN A 235 -10.13 -10.96 -9.03
CA GLN A 235 -11.22 -11.53 -9.83
C GLN A 235 -11.61 -12.96 -9.39
N GLY A 236 -10.83 -13.60 -8.54
CA GLY A 236 -11.06 -15.00 -8.14
C GLY A 236 -12.42 -15.25 -7.51
N SER A 237 -12.95 -14.31 -6.72
CA SER A 237 -14.30 -14.39 -6.14
C SER A 237 -15.42 -14.26 -7.18
N GLN A 238 -15.21 -13.48 -8.25
CA GLN A 238 -16.19 -13.26 -9.31
C GLN A 238 -16.19 -14.43 -10.31
N ILE A 239 -15.00 -14.97 -10.64
CA ILE A 239 -14.83 -16.10 -11.55
C ILE A 239 -15.20 -17.42 -10.87
N GLY A 240 -15.13 -17.46 -9.54
CA GLY A 240 -15.30 -18.66 -8.71
C GLY A 240 -13.95 -19.32 -8.39
N TRP A 241 -13.72 -19.59 -7.11
CA TRP A 241 -12.44 -20.14 -6.62
C TRP A 241 -12.11 -21.55 -7.15
N THR A 242 -13.13 -22.33 -7.50
CA THR A 242 -13.02 -23.69 -8.08
C THR A 242 -13.07 -23.73 -9.60
N SER A 243 -13.22 -22.57 -10.25
CA SER A 243 -13.25 -22.48 -11.72
C SER A 243 -11.91 -22.92 -12.33
N PRO A 244 -11.93 -23.63 -13.48
CA PRO A 244 -10.70 -23.99 -14.20
C PRO A 244 -9.76 -22.80 -14.50
N ILE A 245 -10.33 -21.61 -14.71
CA ILE A 245 -9.57 -20.37 -14.94
C ILE A 245 -8.83 -19.97 -13.65
N THR A 246 -9.49 -19.99 -12.52
CA THR A 246 -8.90 -19.64 -11.22
C THR A 246 -7.81 -20.64 -10.83
N VAL A 247 -8.06 -21.94 -11.01
CA VAL A 247 -7.08 -23.01 -10.78
C VAL A 247 -5.88 -22.84 -11.73
N GLY A 248 -6.13 -22.54 -13.02
CA GLY A 248 -5.09 -22.26 -14.02
C GLY A 248 -4.23 -21.06 -13.65
N LEU A 249 -4.84 -19.95 -13.19
CA LEU A 249 -4.12 -18.77 -12.68
C LEU A 249 -3.26 -19.13 -11.46
N GLY A 250 -3.79 -19.92 -10.54
CA GLY A 250 -3.04 -20.42 -9.38
C GLY A 250 -1.82 -21.26 -9.80
N ALA A 251 -1.98 -22.15 -10.78
CA ALA A 251 -0.88 -22.92 -11.35
C ALA A 251 0.18 -22.02 -12.01
N ILE A 252 -0.24 -21.00 -12.75
CA ILE A 252 0.69 -20.01 -13.35
C ILE A 252 1.46 -19.27 -12.27
N VAL A 253 0.80 -18.82 -11.17
CA VAL A 253 1.49 -18.17 -10.04
C VAL A 253 2.57 -19.06 -9.45
N VAL A 254 2.27 -20.34 -9.22
CA VAL A 254 3.23 -21.29 -8.64
C VAL A 254 4.40 -21.56 -9.59
N VAL A 255 4.11 -21.86 -10.85
CA VAL A 255 5.14 -22.22 -11.86
C VAL A 255 6.01 -20.99 -12.18
N ALA A 256 5.40 -19.87 -12.52
CA ALA A 256 6.13 -18.64 -12.86
C ALA A 256 6.89 -18.09 -11.64
N GLY A 257 6.32 -18.17 -10.44
CA GLY A 257 6.98 -17.78 -9.19
C GLY A 257 8.18 -18.67 -8.86
N PHE A 258 8.07 -19.98 -9.08
CA PHE A 258 9.20 -20.89 -8.94
C PHE A 258 10.29 -20.61 -9.98
N MET A 259 9.91 -20.37 -11.25
CA MET A 259 10.86 -19.98 -12.28
C MET A 259 11.57 -18.67 -11.94
N PHE A 260 10.83 -17.67 -11.48
CA PHE A 260 11.37 -16.40 -11.01
C PHE A 260 12.42 -16.62 -9.92
N PHE A 261 12.06 -17.37 -8.86
CA PHE A 261 12.99 -17.67 -7.76
C PHE A 261 14.26 -18.39 -8.25
N ARG A 262 14.13 -19.36 -9.16
CA ARG A 262 15.27 -20.10 -9.74
C ARG A 262 16.16 -19.19 -10.58
N ILE A 263 15.58 -18.32 -11.41
CA ILE A 263 16.34 -17.37 -12.24
C ILE A 263 17.11 -16.41 -11.35
N GLU A 264 16.44 -15.74 -10.43
CA GLU A 264 17.04 -14.74 -9.52
C GLU A 264 18.13 -15.33 -8.62
N SER A 265 18.00 -16.62 -8.25
CA SER A 265 19.00 -17.32 -7.43
C SER A 265 20.27 -17.69 -8.20
N THR A 266 20.25 -17.70 -9.55
CA THR A 266 21.35 -18.18 -10.39
C THR A 266 22.02 -17.08 -11.21
N VAL A 267 21.33 -15.98 -11.48
CA VAL A 267 21.86 -14.86 -12.27
C VAL A 267 22.88 -14.06 -11.47
N ARG A 268 24.00 -13.69 -12.13
CA ARG A 268 25.06 -12.85 -11.49
C ARG A 268 24.55 -11.47 -11.05
N SER A 269 23.52 -11.01 -11.66
CA SER A 269 22.98 -9.65 -11.52
C SER A 269 21.47 -9.70 -11.34
N PRO A 270 20.98 -10.22 -10.19
CA PRO A 270 19.54 -10.39 -9.99
C PRO A 270 18.84 -9.03 -9.95
N PHE A 271 17.63 -9.00 -10.52
CA PHE A 271 16.71 -7.90 -10.44
C PHE A 271 16.19 -7.68 -9.01
N VAL A 272 15.91 -8.78 -8.28
CA VAL A 272 15.60 -8.80 -6.86
C VAL A 272 16.73 -9.49 -6.10
N ASN A 273 17.49 -8.72 -5.34
CA ASN A 273 18.54 -9.32 -4.51
C ASN A 273 17.94 -9.92 -3.23
N PHE A 274 17.76 -11.25 -3.22
CA PHE A 274 17.31 -11.97 -2.02
C PHE A 274 18.25 -11.85 -0.82
N GLY A 275 19.50 -11.40 -1.03
CA GLY A 275 20.42 -11.07 0.04
C GLY A 275 19.91 -9.99 0.99
N LEU A 276 19.00 -9.11 0.55
CA LEU A 276 18.34 -8.11 1.39
C LEU A 276 17.58 -8.75 2.57
N PHE A 277 16.98 -9.93 2.33
CA PHE A 277 16.22 -10.64 3.36
C PHE A 277 17.10 -11.35 4.42
N ARG A 278 18.43 -11.32 4.25
CA ARG A 278 19.36 -11.73 5.33
C ARG A 278 19.41 -10.71 6.47
N ASN A 279 19.08 -9.45 6.19
CA ASN A 279 18.92 -8.45 7.23
C ASN A 279 17.57 -8.67 7.95
N SER A 280 17.63 -9.11 9.20
CA SER A 280 16.45 -9.45 9.99
C SER A 280 15.51 -8.24 10.17
N THR A 281 16.05 -7.03 10.36
CA THR A 281 15.26 -5.82 10.56
C THR A 281 14.49 -5.44 9.29
N TYR A 282 15.15 -5.48 8.13
CA TYR A 282 14.50 -5.24 6.83
C TYR A 282 13.40 -6.26 6.56
N THR A 283 13.70 -7.55 6.80
CA THR A 283 12.76 -8.65 6.62
C THR A 283 11.53 -8.48 7.53
N GLY A 284 11.78 -8.22 8.81
CA GLY A 284 10.68 -8.02 9.77
C GLY A 284 9.83 -6.79 9.48
N ALA A 285 10.45 -5.68 9.09
CA ALA A 285 9.72 -4.49 8.66
C ALA A 285 8.88 -4.79 7.40
N THR A 286 9.40 -5.53 6.44
CA THR A 286 8.71 -5.88 5.20
C THR A 286 7.56 -6.86 5.43
N ILE A 287 7.77 -7.93 6.22
CA ILE A 287 6.73 -8.91 6.56
C ILE A 287 5.61 -8.26 7.40
N SER A 288 5.98 -7.51 8.44
CA SER A 288 4.97 -6.83 9.26
C SER A 288 4.18 -5.79 8.45
N ASN A 289 4.83 -5.12 7.49
CA ASN A 289 4.18 -4.17 6.58
C ASN A 289 3.17 -4.89 5.64
N LEU A 290 3.52 -6.06 5.10
CA LEU A 290 2.60 -6.91 4.34
C LEU A 290 1.38 -7.29 5.19
N LEU A 291 1.62 -7.79 6.39
CA LEU A 291 0.56 -8.30 7.28
C LEU A 291 -0.38 -7.18 7.75
N LEU A 292 0.16 -6.02 8.20
CA LEU A 292 -0.67 -4.91 8.67
C LEU A 292 -1.44 -4.21 7.55
N ASN A 293 -0.88 -4.15 6.33
CA ASN A 293 -1.67 -3.71 5.18
C ASN A 293 -2.80 -4.68 4.87
N GLY A 294 -2.58 -5.99 5.08
CA GLY A 294 -3.63 -7.00 4.91
C GLY A 294 -4.80 -6.84 5.86
N VAL A 295 -4.58 -6.28 7.04
CA VAL A 295 -5.67 -5.97 8.00
C VAL A 295 -6.69 -4.97 7.42
N ALA A 296 -6.39 -4.28 6.31
CA ALA A 296 -7.38 -3.48 5.59
C ALA A 296 -8.63 -4.27 5.17
N GLY A 297 -8.56 -5.61 5.12
CA GLY A 297 -9.72 -6.50 4.96
C GLY A 297 -10.81 -6.27 6.01
N MET A 298 -10.46 -5.84 7.21
CA MET A 298 -11.44 -5.51 8.25
C MET A 298 -12.38 -4.36 7.85
N LEU A 299 -11.84 -3.37 7.11
CA LEU A 299 -12.65 -2.23 6.61
C LEU A 299 -13.71 -2.75 5.63
N LEU A 300 -13.32 -3.61 4.69
CA LEU A 300 -14.25 -4.19 3.73
C LEU A 300 -15.35 -4.99 4.45
N VAL A 301 -14.97 -5.91 5.33
CA VAL A 301 -15.91 -6.80 6.03
C VAL A 301 -16.89 -6.01 6.88
N SER A 302 -16.41 -5.05 7.67
CA SER A 302 -17.28 -4.24 8.53
C SER A 302 -18.17 -3.29 7.72
N MET A 303 -17.70 -2.77 6.58
CA MET A 303 -18.52 -1.99 5.65
C MET A 303 -19.63 -2.85 5.01
N MET A 304 -19.32 -4.07 4.58
CA MET A 304 -20.32 -5.00 4.07
C MET A 304 -21.34 -5.36 5.16
N LEU A 305 -20.89 -5.57 6.38
CA LEU A 305 -21.77 -5.88 7.51
C LEU A 305 -22.77 -4.75 7.77
N VAL A 306 -22.33 -3.50 7.86
CA VAL A 306 -23.25 -2.38 8.14
C VAL A 306 -24.16 -2.05 6.97
N GLN A 307 -23.74 -2.30 5.73
CA GLN A 307 -24.56 -2.08 4.54
C GLN A 307 -25.55 -3.22 4.34
N ILE A 308 -25.09 -4.47 4.20
CA ILE A 308 -25.93 -5.63 3.89
C ILE A 308 -26.70 -6.06 5.15
N GLY A 309 -26.03 -6.19 6.28
CA GLY A 309 -26.64 -6.61 7.55
C GLY A 309 -27.40 -5.50 8.25
N GLY A 310 -26.95 -4.27 8.16
CA GLY A 310 -27.50 -3.11 8.85
C GLY A 310 -28.41 -2.21 8.00
N GLY A 311 -28.41 -2.37 6.67
CA GLY A 311 -29.23 -1.56 5.75
C GLY A 311 -28.73 -0.11 5.58
N LEU A 312 -27.46 0.20 5.92
CA LEU A 312 -26.90 1.53 5.71
C LEU A 312 -26.59 1.76 4.23
N SER A 313 -26.76 3.01 3.77
CA SER A 313 -26.26 3.42 2.46
C SER A 313 -24.73 3.41 2.44
N ALA A 314 -24.14 3.33 1.24
CA ALA A 314 -22.68 3.40 1.06
C ALA A 314 -22.09 4.70 1.63
N GLN A 315 -22.81 5.83 1.50
CA GLN A 315 -22.42 7.11 2.06
C GLN A 315 -22.41 7.10 3.60
N GLN A 316 -23.48 6.58 4.21
CA GLN A 316 -23.55 6.47 5.67
C GLN A 316 -22.45 5.56 6.24
N ALA A 317 -22.18 4.44 5.57
CA ALA A 317 -21.10 3.55 5.94
C ALA A 317 -19.74 4.21 5.77
N GLY A 318 -19.52 4.96 4.67
CA GLY A 318 -18.28 5.71 4.41
C GLY A 318 -17.96 6.77 5.46
N ILE A 319 -18.98 7.48 5.97
CA ILE A 319 -18.80 8.48 7.05
C ILE A 319 -18.21 7.84 8.31
N LEU A 320 -18.52 6.58 8.62
CA LEU A 320 -17.96 5.90 9.78
C LEU A 320 -16.43 5.80 9.74
N THR A 321 -15.83 5.81 8.53
CA THR A 321 -14.36 5.71 8.35
C THR A 321 -13.62 7.03 8.52
N LEU A 322 -14.31 8.17 8.68
CA LEU A 322 -13.65 9.49 8.82
C LEU A 322 -12.66 9.54 9.98
N GLY A 323 -12.98 8.88 11.09
CA GLY A 323 -12.08 8.78 12.23
C GLY A 323 -10.72 8.17 11.88
N TYR A 324 -10.68 7.19 10.98
CA TYR A 324 -9.44 6.60 10.46
C TYR A 324 -8.58 7.64 9.76
N ALA A 325 -9.14 8.37 8.80
CA ALA A 325 -8.41 9.36 8.01
C ALA A 325 -7.86 10.51 8.88
N ILE A 326 -8.69 11.01 9.80
CA ILE A 326 -8.30 12.09 10.72
C ILE A 326 -7.21 11.61 11.68
N ALA A 327 -7.38 10.45 12.30
CA ALA A 327 -6.43 9.93 13.29
C ALA A 327 -5.05 9.69 12.66
N ILE A 328 -4.98 9.13 11.46
CA ILE A 328 -3.68 8.84 10.83
C ILE A 328 -2.91 10.13 10.52
N VAL A 329 -3.56 11.15 9.98
CA VAL A 329 -2.91 12.44 9.68
C VAL A 329 -2.52 13.19 10.94
N ALA A 330 -3.38 13.21 11.96
CA ALA A 330 -3.13 13.93 13.21
C ALA A 330 -1.98 13.29 14.03
N PHE A 331 -1.87 11.96 14.01
CA PHE A 331 -0.96 11.25 14.91
C PHE A 331 0.29 10.66 14.25
N ILE A 332 0.46 10.74 12.93
CA ILE A 332 1.64 10.17 12.27
C ILE A 332 2.94 10.82 12.73
N ARG A 333 2.93 12.12 13.07
CA ARG A 333 4.07 12.83 13.66
C ARG A 333 4.37 12.38 15.09
N VAL A 334 3.37 11.86 15.80
CA VAL A 334 3.59 11.23 17.11
C VAL A 334 4.36 9.93 16.92
N GLY A 335 4.04 9.13 15.90
CA GLY A 335 4.78 7.92 15.52
C GLY A 335 6.27 8.21 15.27
N GLU A 336 6.61 9.32 14.59
CA GLU A 336 7.98 9.77 14.43
C GLU A 336 8.66 10.10 15.77
N LYS A 337 8.02 10.87 16.64
CA LYS A 337 8.56 11.18 17.95
C LYS A 337 8.78 9.94 18.80
N LEU A 338 7.88 8.96 18.71
CA LEU A 338 8.03 7.68 19.39
C LEU A 338 9.22 6.89 18.85
N LEU A 339 9.43 6.90 17.52
CA LEU A 339 10.59 6.31 16.86
C LEU A 339 11.89 6.94 17.41
N GLN A 340 11.96 8.27 17.46
CA GLN A 340 13.13 9.00 17.96
C GLN A 340 13.45 8.69 19.43
N LYS A 341 12.40 8.52 20.26
CA LYS A 341 12.56 8.29 21.71
C LYS A 341 12.82 6.83 22.05
N PHE A 342 12.20 5.89 21.35
CA PHE A 342 12.17 4.47 21.76
C PHE A 342 12.75 3.50 20.73
N GLY A 343 13.24 4.01 19.57
CA GLY A 343 13.63 3.17 18.43
C GLY A 343 12.42 2.58 17.71
N ALA A 344 12.64 1.83 16.63
CA ALA A 344 11.58 1.36 15.74
C ALA A 344 10.67 0.30 16.38
N ARG A 345 11.26 -0.66 17.13
CA ARG A 345 10.55 -1.85 17.64
C ARG A 345 9.34 -1.54 18.50
N LYS A 346 9.48 -0.66 19.50
CA LYS A 346 8.41 -0.37 20.46
C LYS A 346 7.19 0.28 19.80
N PRO A 347 7.33 1.39 19.02
CA PRO A 347 6.17 1.99 18.38
C PRO A 347 5.55 1.09 17.31
N MET A 348 6.32 0.25 16.61
CA MET A 348 5.76 -0.76 15.71
C MET A 348 4.87 -1.76 16.47
N ILE A 349 5.30 -2.26 17.61
CA ILE A 349 4.49 -3.17 18.45
C ILE A 349 3.25 -2.45 18.98
N TRP A 350 3.39 -1.25 19.55
CA TRP A 350 2.26 -0.48 20.09
C TRP A 350 1.23 -0.17 19.00
N GLY A 351 1.69 0.28 17.83
CA GLY A 351 0.82 0.52 16.69
C GLY A 351 0.07 -0.74 16.25
N SER A 352 0.77 -1.88 16.15
CA SER A 352 0.18 -3.17 15.81
C SER A 352 -0.84 -3.63 16.86
N LEU A 353 -0.57 -3.45 18.15
CA LEU A 353 -1.51 -3.80 19.23
C LEU A 353 -2.77 -2.91 19.21
N ILE A 354 -2.62 -1.61 18.91
CA ILE A 354 -3.76 -0.71 18.73
C ILE A 354 -4.60 -1.14 17.51
N VAL A 355 -3.95 -1.55 16.41
CA VAL A 355 -4.64 -2.15 15.26
C VAL A 355 -5.36 -3.44 15.68
N GLY A 356 -4.74 -4.30 16.49
CA GLY A 356 -5.39 -5.51 17.03
C GLY A 356 -6.62 -5.17 17.86
N LEU A 357 -6.52 -4.17 18.74
CA LEU A 357 -7.66 -3.68 19.52
C LEU A 357 -8.78 -3.15 18.62
N SER A 358 -8.44 -2.45 17.53
CA SER A 358 -9.46 -1.98 16.58
C SER A 358 -10.20 -3.14 15.92
N VAL A 359 -9.52 -4.22 15.52
CA VAL A 359 -10.17 -5.43 14.99
C VAL A 359 -11.05 -6.08 16.04
N LEU A 360 -10.58 -6.20 17.29
CA LEU A 360 -11.36 -6.77 18.39
C LEU A 360 -12.64 -5.98 18.66
N LEU A 361 -12.65 -4.66 18.51
CA LEU A 361 -13.84 -3.82 18.67
C LEU A 361 -14.88 -4.01 17.55
N LEU A 362 -14.48 -4.54 16.39
CA LEU A 362 -15.41 -4.90 15.32
C LEU A 362 -15.99 -6.32 15.44
N MET A 363 -15.37 -7.18 16.26
CA MET A 363 -15.82 -8.57 16.43
C MET A 363 -17.18 -8.73 17.12
N PRO A 364 -17.64 -7.83 18.04
CA PRO A 364 -18.99 -7.92 18.62
C PRO A 364 -20.10 -7.62 17.60
N THR A 365 -20.24 -8.46 16.56
CA THR A 365 -21.29 -8.34 15.56
C THR A 365 -22.64 -8.80 16.07
N ASN A 366 -22.68 -9.33 17.30
CA ASN A 366 -23.87 -9.83 17.98
C ASN A 366 -24.70 -8.74 18.67
N VAL A 367 -24.22 -7.49 18.72
CA VAL A 367 -24.93 -6.34 19.31
C VAL A 367 -25.93 -5.72 18.30
N LEU A 368 -26.75 -4.77 18.76
CA LEU A 368 -27.66 -4.01 17.89
C LEU A 368 -26.86 -3.12 16.93
N ILE A 369 -27.45 -2.85 15.76
CA ILE A 369 -26.77 -2.10 14.69
C ILE A 369 -26.30 -0.71 15.15
N ASP A 370 -27.06 -0.01 15.97
CA ASP A 370 -26.68 1.32 16.46
C ASP A 370 -25.49 1.27 17.43
N GLN A 371 -25.45 0.23 18.26
CA GLN A 371 -24.27 -0.05 19.10
C GLN A 371 -23.05 -0.41 18.25
N TYR A 372 -23.25 -1.21 17.22
CA TYR A 372 -22.19 -1.60 16.29
C TYR A 372 -21.60 -0.39 15.54
N LYS A 373 -22.44 0.56 15.11
CA LYS A 373 -21.95 1.82 14.48
C LYS A 373 -20.98 2.57 15.38
N VAL A 374 -21.29 2.67 16.69
CA VAL A 374 -20.40 3.32 17.66
C VAL A 374 -19.09 2.57 17.77
N LEU A 375 -19.13 1.24 17.91
CA LEU A 375 -17.93 0.40 17.92
C LEU A 375 -17.11 0.57 16.64
N ALA A 376 -17.76 0.65 15.48
CA ALA A 376 -17.11 0.83 14.19
C ALA A 376 -16.36 2.19 14.11
N VAL A 377 -16.99 3.29 14.53
CA VAL A 377 -16.34 4.62 14.55
C VAL A 377 -15.12 4.62 15.45
N VAL A 378 -15.23 4.08 16.67
CA VAL A 378 -14.11 3.97 17.61
C VAL A 378 -13.01 3.06 17.03
N SER A 379 -13.40 1.91 16.48
CA SER A 379 -12.48 0.97 15.85
C SER A 379 -11.70 1.61 14.72
N TYR A 380 -12.37 2.26 13.76
CA TYR A 380 -11.69 2.89 12.62
C TYR A 380 -10.76 4.02 13.08
N THR A 381 -11.14 4.77 14.10
CA THR A 381 -10.26 5.80 14.69
C THR A 381 -9.02 5.18 15.30
N LEU A 382 -9.15 4.09 16.05
CA LEU A 382 -8.02 3.33 16.60
C LEU A 382 -7.18 2.67 15.51
N PHE A 383 -7.78 2.18 14.44
CA PHE A 383 -7.05 1.67 13.28
C PHE A 383 -6.11 2.73 12.70
N GLY A 384 -6.63 3.95 12.47
CA GLY A 384 -5.83 5.07 12.01
C GLY A 384 -4.72 5.46 12.99
N LEU A 385 -5.01 5.48 14.30
CA LEU A 385 -4.02 5.76 15.33
C LEU A 385 -2.92 4.69 15.37
N GLY A 386 -3.29 3.42 15.30
CA GLY A 386 -2.34 2.30 15.31
C GLY A 386 -1.41 2.36 14.10
N LEU A 387 -1.96 2.61 12.90
CA LEU A 387 -1.17 2.79 11.69
C LEU A 387 -0.28 4.03 11.75
N ALA A 388 -0.74 5.13 12.37
CA ALA A 388 0.08 6.33 12.56
C ALA A 388 1.32 6.05 13.42
N PHE A 389 1.20 5.21 14.45
CA PHE A 389 2.34 4.81 15.28
C PHE A 389 3.25 3.79 14.60
N TYR A 390 2.72 2.99 13.67
CA TYR A 390 3.46 1.94 12.97
C TYR A 390 4.19 2.43 11.72
N ALA A 391 3.56 3.28 10.91
CA ALA A 391 3.96 3.56 9.53
C ALA A 391 5.38 4.13 9.41
N THR A 392 5.68 5.20 10.16
CA THR A 392 7.01 5.85 10.14
C THR A 392 8.10 4.95 10.69
N PRO A 393 7.94 4.30 11.88
CA PRO A 393 8.96 3.39 12.39
C PRO A 393 9.25 2.20 11.48
N SER A 394 8.23 1.61 10.86
CA SER A 394 8.40 0.48 9.94
C SER A 394 9.15 0.88 8.67
N THR A 395 8.76 2.00 8.06
CA THR A 395 9.39 2.50 6.84
C THR A 395 10.85 2.92 7.12
N ASP A 396 11.10 3.61 8.22
CA ASP A 396 12.48 3.99 8.61
C ASP A 396 13.34 2.77 8.92
N ALA A 397 12.80 1.76 9.61
CA ALA A 397 13.50 0.51 9.89
C ALA A 397 13.88 -0.23 8.59
N ALA A 398 12.98 -0.26 7.60
CA ALA A 398 13.30 -0.84 6.30
C ALA A 398 14.40 -0.03 5.59
N LEU A 399 14.23 1.29 5.43
CA LEU A 399 15.15 2.16 4.70
C LEU A 399 16.54 2.21 5.33
N SER A 400 16.62 2.27 6.67
CA SER A 400 17.89 2.36 7.41
C SER A 400 18.78 1.15 7.21
N ASN A 401 18.18 0.01 6.90
CA ASN A 401 18.88 -1.27 6.77
C ASN A 401 19.13 -1.67 5.30
N LEU A 402 18.79 -0.80 4.34
CA LEU A 402 19.10 -1.01 2.93
C LEU A 402 20.53 -0.53 2.62
N PRO A 403 21.28 -1.27 1.80
CA PRO A 403 22.47 -0.74 1.16
C PRO A 403 22.13 0.46 0.27
N ASP A 404 23.06 1.42 0.15
CA ASP A 404 22.83 2.66 -0.61
C ASP A 404 22.67 2.41 -2.11
N ASP A 405 23.33 1.38 -2.64
CA ASP A 405 23.24 0.92 -4.03
C ASP A 405 21.93 0.18 -4.36
N GLN A 406 21.17 -0.23 -3.35
CA GLN A 406 19.91 -0.99 -3.48
C GLN A 406 18.71 -0.27 -2.86
N ALA A 407 18.83 1.03 -2.60
CA ALA A 407 17.77 1.80 -1.95
C ALA A 407 16.47 1.83 -2.76
N GLY A 408 16.54 1.90 -4.09
CA GLY A 408 15.39 1.88 -4.97
C GLY A 408 14.72 0.50 -5.04
N SER A 409 15.50 -0.55 -5.33
CA SER A 409 14.97 -1.92 -5.41
C SER A 409 14.42 -2.39 -4.07
N GLY A 410 15.13 -2.15 -2.97
CA GLY A 410 14.66 -2.49 -1.62
C GLY A 410 13.42 -1.73 -1.20
N SER A 411 13.31 -0.43 -1.53
CA SER A 411 12.10 0.36 -1.31
C SER A 411 10.92 -0.14 -2.15
N GLY A 412 11.20 -0.56 -3.40
CA GLY A 412 10.21 -1.17 -4.28
C GLY A 412 9.63 -2.45 -3.69
N ILE A 413 10.49 -3.36 -3.19
CA ILE A 413 10.08 -4.61 -2.52
C ILE A 413 9.23 -4.30 -1.28
N TYR A 414 9.67 -3.36 -0.44
CA TYR A 414 8.92 -2.94 0.75
C TYR A 414 7.53 -2.40 0.40
N LYS A 415 7.40 -1.60 -0.65
CA LYS A 415 6.11 -1.06 -1.11
C LYS A 415 5.26 -2.11 -1.83
N MET A 416 5.87 -3.02 -2.58
CA MET A 416 5.17 -4.17 -3.14
C MET A 416 4.54 -5.03 -2.03
N ALA A 417 5.28 -5.28 -0.94
CA ALA A 417 4.74 -6.00 0.22
C ALA A 417 3.49 -5.31 0.80
N SER A 418 3.47 -3.96 0.87
CA SER A 418 2.25 -3.22 1.27
C SER A 418 1.07 -3.51 0.33
N SER A 419 1.29 -3.44 -0.97
CA SER A 419 0.24 -3.62 -1.98
C SER A 419 -0.29 -5.05 -2.01
N LEU A 420 0.61 -6.03 -1.96
CA LEU A 420 0.24 -7.45 -1.89
C LEU A 420 -0.50 -7.77 -0.59
N GLY A 421 -0.02 -7.24 0.54
CA GLY A 421 -0.69 -7.40 1.83
C GLY A 421 -2.13 -6.91 1.77
N ALA A 422 -2.36 -5.69 1.30
CA ALA A 422 -3.70 -5.13 1.15
C ALA A 422 -4.58 -5.98 0.22
N SER A 423 -4.06 -6.38 -0.96
CA SER A 423 -4.80 -7.21 -1.91
C SER A 423 -5.19 -8.57 -1.33
N PHE A 424 -4.24 -9.27 -0.70
CA PHE A 424 -4.50 -10.58 -0.09
C PHE A 424 -5.45 -10.46 1.10
N GLY A 425 -5.22 -9.52 2.00
CA GLY A 425 -6.05 -9.35 3.17
C GLY A 425 -7.50 -9.06 2.82
N VAL A 426 -7.72 -8.14 1.87
CA VAL A 426 -9.06 -7.83 1.36
C VAL A 426 -9.68 -9.03 0.65
N ALA A 427 -8.95 -9.71 -0.25
CA ALA A 427 -9.47 -10.85 -1.01
C ALA A 427 -9.83 -12.03 -0.12
N ILE A 428 -8.95 -12.40 0.84
CA ILE A 428 -9.21 -13.54 1.75
C ILE A 428 -10.34 -13.18 2.71
N SER A 429 -10.38 -11.96 3.25
CA SER A 429 -11.48 -11.52 4.13
C SER A 429 -12.82 -11.52 3.41
N ALA A 430 -12.85 -11.05 2.16
CA ALA A 430 -14.04 -11.10 1.31
C ALA A 430 -14.46 -12.54 1.00
N ALA A 431 -13.52 -13.44 0.70
CA ALA A 431 -13.79 -14.84 0.43
C ALA A 431 -14.38 -15.56 1.64
N ILE A 432 -13.80 -15.37 2.84
CA ILE A 432 -14.33 -15.93 4.09
C ILE A 432 -15.73 -15.39 4.34
N PHE A 433 -15.92 -14.08 4.24
CA PHE A 433 -17.21 -13.44 4.45
C PHE A 433 -18.29 -13.99 3.49
N THR A 434 -17.98 -14.02 2.19
CA THR A 434 -18.94 -14.48 1.17
C THR A 434 -19.26 -15.97 1.30
N ALA A 435 -18.25 -16.81 1.58
CA ALA A 435 -18.44 -18.25 1.73
C ALA A 435 -19.35 -18.60 2.93
N LEU A 436 -19.31 -17.79 4.00
CA LEU A 436 -20.04 -18.06 5.24
C LEU A 436 -21.32 -17.21 5.40
N SER A 437 -21.60 -16.26 4.52
CA SER A 437 -22.77 -15.37 4.61
C SER A 437 -24.04 -15.95 4.00
N GLY A 438 -23.97 -17.13 3.33
CA GLY A 438 -25.13 -17.80 2.77
C GLY A 438 -26.04 -18.37 3.83
N PRO A 439 -27.37 -18.47 3.58
CA PRO A 439 -28.37 -18.96 4.57
C PRO A 439 -28.09 -20.39 5.02
N ASP A 440 -27.53 -21.24 4.16
CA ASP A 440 -27.21 -22.64 4.45
C ASP A 440 -25.83 -22.84 5.08
N ASN A 441 -25.00 -21.81 5.14
CA ASN A 441 -23.63 -21.89 5.61
C ASN A 441 -23.41 -21.24 6.99
N SER A 442 -24.46 -21.13 7.80
CA SER A 442 -24.36 -20.55 9.14
C SER A 442 -23.37 -21.32 10.01
N VAL A 443 -22.53 -20.58 10.72
CA VAL A 443 -21.51 -21.12 11.64
C VAL A 443 -22.21 -21.49 12.95
N GLN A 444 -22.91 -22.63 12.98
CA GLN A 444 -23.82 -23.05 14.06
C GLN A 444 -23.18 -23.06 15.45
N TRP A 445 -21.91 -23.46 15.57
CA TRP A 445 -21.19 -23.45 16.85
C TRP A 445 -21.07 -22.06 17.47
N LEU A 446 -21.03 -21.01 16.63
CA LEU A 446 -20.90 -19.62 17.10
C LEU A 446 -22.17 -19.16 17.82
N SER A 447 -23.35 -19.66 17.41
CA SER A 447 -24.63 -19.41 18.08
C SER A 447 -24.70 -20.09 19.44
N GLY A 448 -23.93 -21.15 19.70
CA GLY A 448 -23.75 -21.76 21.00
C GLY A 448 -22.92 -20.98 21.99
N VAL A 449 -22.05 -20.06 21.48
CA VAL A 449 -21.12 -19.25 22.27
C VAL A 449 -21.60 -17.81 22.42
N LEU A 450 -22.21 -17.24 21.37
CA LEU A 450 -22.63 -15.83 21.32
C LEU A 450 -24.16 -15.73 21.09
N THR A 451 -24.84 -14.95 21.92
CA THR A 451 -26.25 -14.60 21.72
C THR A 451 -26.34 -13.37 20.82
N PHE A 452 -26.96 -13.49 19.65
CA PHE A 452 -27.15 -12.44 18.67
C PHE A 452 -28.40 -11.64 18.94
N ALA A 453 -28.28 -10.38 19.33
CA ALA A 453 -29.38 -9.46 19.59
C ALA A 453 -29.98 -8.89 18.30
N GLY A 454 -31.26 -8.54 18.30
CA GLY A 454 -31.95 -7.88 17.20
C GLY A 454 -32.37 -8.83 16.07
N ARG A 455 -32.20 -8.36 14.81
CA ARG A 455 -32.63 -9.09 13.61
C ARG A 455 -31.95 -10.45 13.48
N GLN A 456 -32.72 -11.48 13.14
CA GLN A 456 -32.22 -12.86 12.96
C GLN A 456 -32.06 -13.24 11.49
N ASP A 457 -32.68 -12.49 10.58
CA ASP A 457 -32.57 -12.67 9.12
C ASP A 457 -31.17 -12.40 8.56
N ASN A 458 -30.32 -11.70 9.31
CA ASN A 458 -28.93 -11.39 8.94
C ASN A 458 -27.90 -12.17 9.78
N LEU A 459 -28.30 -13.23 10.46
CA LEU A 459 -27.44 -13.98 11.38
C LEU A 459 -26.16 -14.53 10.68
N ALA A 460 -26.33 -15.17 9.52
CA ALA A 460 -25.22 -15.72 8.76
C ALA A 460 -24.19 -14.64 8.37
N ILE A 461 -24.66 -13.46 7.96
CA ILE A 461 -23.81 -12.31 7.62
C ILE A 461 -22.97 -11.86 8.83
N ARG A 462 -23.60 -11.80 10.01
CA ARG A 462 -22.94 -11.38 11.25
C ARG A 462 -21.92 -12.41 11.74
N GLN A 463 -22.21 -13.70 11.60
CA GLN A 463 -21.27 -14.79 11.90
C GLN A 463 -20.10 -14.82 10.92
N ALA A 464 -20.37 -14.66 9.62
CA ALA A 464 -19.34 -14.57 8.60
C ALA A 464 -18.36 -13.40 8.87
N ALA A 465 -18.89 -12.26 9.33
CA ALA A 465 -18.06 -11.11 9.68
C ALA A 465 -17.11 -11.43 10.84
N VAL A 466 -17.56 -12.12 11.89
CA VAL A 466 -16.68 -12.55 13.01
C VAL A 466 -15.52 -13.40 12.49
N MET A 467 -15.80 -14.37 11.61
CA MET A 467 -14.76 -15.26 11.07
C MET A 467 -13.74 -14.52 10.21
N ALA A 468 -14.21 -13.61 9.35
CA ALA A 468 -13.32 -12.79 8.53
C ALA A 468 -12.49 -11.82 9.39
N LEU A 469 -13.06 -11.24 10.44
CA LEU A 469 -12.35 -10.39 11.39
C LEU A 469 -11.33 -11.19 12.24
N ALA A 470 -11.65 -12.44 12.61
CA ALA A 470 -10.69 -13.32 13.29
C ALA A 470 -9.45 -13.58 12.43
N PHE A 471 -9.62 -13.77 11.11
CA PHE A 471 -8.49 -13.86 10.18
C PHE A 471 -7.63 -12.58 10.20
N ASN A 472 -8.25 -11.39 10.20
CA ASN A 472 -7.50 -10.13 10.30
C ASN A 472 -6.76 -10.02 11.64
N LEU A 473 -7.32 -10.50 12.73
CA LEU A 473 -6.65 -10.54 14.04
C LEU A 473 -5.44 -11.47 14.04
N LEU A 474 -5.52 -12.61 13.35
CA LEU A 474 -4.36 -13.50 13.17
C LEU A 474 -3.23 -12.82 12.38
N MET A 475 -3.55 -12.01 11.37
CA MET A 475 -2.55 -11.22 10.65
C MET A 475 -1.85 -10.21 11.57
N VAL A 476 -2.59 -9.54 12.46
CA VAL A 476 -2.00 -8.65 13.47
C VAL A 476 -1.07 -9.42 14.42
N ALA A 477 -1.52 -10.56 14.93
CA ALA A 477 -0.70 -11.38 15.83
C ALA A 477 0.60 -11.83 15.14
N ALA A 478 0.52 -12.28 13.90
CA ALA A 478 1.69 -12.64 13.09
C ALA A 478 2.61 -11.43 12.85
N ALA A 479 2.08 -10.23 12.62
CA ALA A 479 2.87 -9.01 12.48
C ALA A 479 3.62 -8.68 13.77
N VAL A 480 2.95 -8.73 14.93
CA VAL A 480 3.58 -8.50 16.24
C VAL A 480 4.69 -9.51 16.50
N ILE A 481 4.44 -10.79 16.25
CA ILE A 481 5.45 -11.87 16.40
C ILE A 481 6.65 -11.60 15.48
N SER A 482 6.40 -11.25 14.21
CA SER A 482 7.46 -10.91 13.26
C SER A 482 8.33 -9.77 13.78
N ILE A 483 7.71 -8.66 14.25
CA ILE A 483 8.44 -7.51 14.81
C ILE A 483 9.25 -7.92 16.04
N MET A 484 8.66 -8.72 16.93
CA MET A 484 9.34 -9.16 18.16
C MET A 484 10.56 -10.05 17.90
N LEU A 485 10.53 -10.85 16.86
CA LEU A 485 11.60 -11.78 16.53
C LEU A 485 12.73 -11.14 15.70
N THR A 486 12.40 -10.14 14.88
CA THR A 486 13.31 -9.67 13.82
C THR A 486 13.81 -8.25 13.99
N VAL A 487 12.99 -7.36 14.60
CA VAL A 487 13.40 -5.97 14.82
C VAL A 487 14.14 -5.86 16.16
N PRO A 488 15.38 -5.38 16.19
CA PRO A 488 16.18 -5.33 17.42
C PRO A 488 15.59 -4.35 18.44
N LYS A 489 15.81 -4.65 19.72
CA LYS A 489 15.52 -3.68 20.79
C LYS A 489 16.49 -2.52 20.59
N GLY A 490 15.97 -1.28 20.38
CA GLY A 490 16.82 -0.10 20.23
C GLY A 490 17.78 -0.01 21.45
N ARG A 491 19.07 0.17 21.18
CA ARG A 491 20.04 0.51 22.23
C ARG A 491 19.61 1.85 22.83
N ARG A 492 19.56 1.92 24.16
CA ARG A 492 19.46 3.22 24.87
C ARG A 492 20.63 4.07 24.42
N GLN A 493 20.37 5.30 24.02
CA GLN A 493 21.40 6.35 23.80
C GLN A 493 22.17 6.73 25.10
N GLU A 494 22.03 5.93 26.15
CA GLU A 494 22.72 6.13 27.44
C GLU A 494 24.15 5.61 27.45
N GLU A 495 24.56 4.74 26.51
CA GLU A 495 25.95 4.25 26.43
C GLU A 495 26.90 5.17 25.63
N GLU A 496 26.39 6.18 24.91
CA GLU A 496 27.23 7.16 24.20
C GLU A 496 27.47 8.45 25.00
N ARG A 497 27.06 8.52 26.26
CA ARG A 497 27.32 9.65 27.18
C ARG A 497 28.25 9.27 28.36
N GLN A 498 28.83 8.10 28.36
CA GLN A 498 29.93 7.71 29.21
C GLN A 498 31.20 7.48 28.37
#